data_2c3ac113b48c71935f7b8de53467635d
#
_entry.id   2c3ac113b48c71935f7b8de53467635d
#
_cell.length_a   1.000
_cell.length_b   1.000
_cell.length_c   1.000
_cell.angle_alpha   90.00
_cell.angle_beta   90.00
_cell.angle_gamma   90.00
#
_symmetry.space_group_name_H-M   'P 1'
#
loop_
_entity.id
_entity.type
_entity.pdbx_description
1 polymer ?
#
loop_
_entity_poly.entity_id
_entity_poly.type
_entity_poly.pdbx_seq_one_letter_code
_entity_poly.pdbx_strand_id
1 'polypeptide(L)'
;MSSSALIAPAAKEEVATLFVGFELSKSTWLIGLYAPELGKSISRHKVDGGDTDAALELIAAARRRLERLGKPVRVVSVYEAGYDGIWLHRRLTAAGIENRVIDAASIPVDRRSRRAKTDRLDLELLIRMLLALERGETRICRVVQVPDPAAEDAKRQHRERTVLVAERTAHGNRITGS
;
A
#
# COMPACT_ATOMS: atom_id res chain seq x y z
N MET A 1 44.40 37.14 -10.82
CA MET A 1 43.39 36.61 -11.77
C MET A 1 42.87 35.30 -11.18
N SER A 2 41.74 35.38 -10.46
CA SER A 2 41.11 34.21 -9.85
C SER A 2 40.09 33.62 -10.82
N SER A 3 40.39 32.42 -11.31
CA SER A 3 39.44 31.64 -12.13
C SER A 3 38.37 31.05 -11.23
N SER A 4 37.17 31.63 -11.27
CA SER A 4 36.00 31.07 -10.63
C SER A 4 35.50 29.92 -11.52
N ALA A 5 35.78 28.67 -11.07
CA ALA A 5 35.19 27.48 -11.69
C ALA A 5 33.69 27.47 -11.40
N LEU A 6 32.89 27.70 -12.45
CA LEU A 6 31.45 27.47 -12.41
C LEU A 6 31.22 25.98 -12.21
N ILE A 7 30.84 25.59 -10.97
CA ILE A 7 30.34 24.25 -10.67
C ILE A 7 28.99 24.15 -11.37
N ALA A 8 28.94 23.39 -12.47
CA ALA A 8 27.68 23.04 -13.11
C ALA A 8 26.78 22.33 -12.09
N PRO A 9 25.47 22.65 -12.02
CA PRO A 9 24.56 21.94 -11.12
C PRO A 9 24.58 20.46 -11.49
N ALA A 10 24.81 19.60 -10.51
CA ALA A 10 24.76 18.16 -10.67
C ALA A 10 23.41 17.80 -11.33
N ALA A 11 23.43 17.15 -12.48
CA ALA A 11 22.24 16.68 -13.15
C ALA A 11 21.44 15.84 -12.14
N LYS A 12 20.20 16.21 -11.91
CA LYS A 12 19.31 15.48 -10.99
C LYS A 12 19.18 14.06 -11.55
N GLU A 13 19.78 13.12 -10.87
CA GLU A 13 19.80 11.71 -11.29
C GLU A 13 18.33 11.26 -11.47
N GLU A 14 17.98 10.87 -12.69
CA GLU A 14 16.60 10.49 -13.03
C GLU A 14 16.30 9.12 -12.44
N VAL A 15 15.49 9.09 -11.37
CA VAL A 15 15.12 7.88 -10.63
C VAL A 15 13.91 7.23 -11.31
N ALA A 16 14.05 5.98 -11.73
CA ALA A 16 12.92 5.19 -12.22
C ALA A 16 12.03 4.76 -11.04
N THR A 17 10.72 4.74 -11.25
CA THR A 17 9.79 4.34 -10.19
C THR A 17 9.00 3.09 -10.58
N LEU A 18 9.09 2.05 -9.75
CA LEU A 18 8.24 0.86 -9.83
C LEU A 18 7.02 1.06 -8.92
N PHE A 19 5.84 1.11 -9.52
CA PHE A 19 4.57 1.18 -8.81
C PHE A 19 4.00 -0.21 -8.62
N VAL A 20 3.60 -0.54 -7.39
CA VAL A 20 3.09 -1.86 -7.00
C VAL A 20 1.73 -1.70 -6.35
N GLY A 21 0.71 -2.37 -6.88
CA GLY A 21 -0.61 -2.47 -6.26
C GLY A 21 -0.84 -3.88 -5.73
N PHE A 22 -1.49 -4.00 -4.57
CA PHE A 22 -1.90 -5.27 -4.02
C PHE A 22 -3.42 -5.28 -3.83
N GLU A 23 -4.08 -6.25 -4.42
CA GLU A 23 -5.44 -6.65 -4.09
C GLU A 23 -5.35 -7.90 -3.21
N LEU A 24 -5.70 -7.74 -1.94
CA LEU A 24 -5.46 -8.75 -0.89
C LEU A 24 -6.71 -9.58 -0.64
N SER A 25 -6.57 -10.89 -0.63
CA SER A 25 -7.61 -11.81 -0.16
C SER A 25 -6.99 -12.91 0.72
N LYS A 26 -7.83 -13.66 1.42
CA LYS A 26 -7.36 -14.73 2.32
C LYS A 26 -6.57 -15.83 1.61
N SER A 27 -6.95 -16.16 0.38
CA SER A 27 -6.38 -17.28 -0.36
C SER A 27 -5.37 -16.86 -1.42
N THR A 28 -5.52 -15.68 -1.99
CA THR A 28 -4.72 -15.26 -3.14
C THR A 28 -4.53 -13.76 -3.13
N TRP A 29 -3.32 -13.29 -3.34
CA TRP A 29 -3.04 -11.89 -3.61
C TRP A 29 -2.84 -11.67 -5.10
N LEU A 30 -3.48 -10.64 -5.64
CA LEU A 30 -3.22 -10.16 -6.98
C LEU A 30 -2.29 -8.95 -6.89
N ILE A 31 -1.13 -9.05 -7.51
CA ILE A 31 -0.09 -8.02 -7.49
C ILE A 31 0.03 -7.41 -8.87
N GLY A 32 -0.13 -6.10 -8.96
CA GLY A 32 0.10 -5.32 -10.17
C GLY A 32 1.42 -4.59 -10.11
N LEU A 33 2.21 -4.70 -11.18
CA LEU A 33 3.47 -3.99 -11.33
C LEU A 33 3.35 -3.05 -12.53
N TYR A 34 3.74 -1.81 -12.34
CA TYR A 34 3.75 -0.78 -13.36
C TYR A 34 5.01 0.08 -13.26
N ALA A 35 5.65 0.30 -14.39
CA ALA A 35 6.73 1.27 -14.52
C ALA A 35 6.65 1.89 -15.91
N PRO A 36 6.61 3.22 -16.04
CA PRO A 36 6.53 3.90 -17.34
C PRO A 36 7.64 3.47 -18.31
N GLU A 37 8.83 3.21 -17.78
CA GLU A 37 10.03 2.81 -18.53
C GLU A 37 9.90 1.40 -19.15
N LEU A 38 9.06 0.54 -18.59
CA LEU A 38 8.84 -0.83 -19.08
C LEU A 38 7.61 -0.95 -20.01
N GLY A 39 6.81 0.12 -20.12
CA GLY A 39 5.65 0.12 -20.98
C GLY A 39 4.40 0.74 -20.35
N LYS A 40 3.30 0.73 -21.09
CA LYS A 40 2.04 1.39 -20.70
C LYS A 40 1.06 0.47 -19.94
N SER A 41 1.35 -0.82 -19.85
CA SER A 41 0.45 -1.81 -19.26
C SER A 41 0.90 -2.26 -17.88
N ILE A 42 -0.08 -2.54 -17.00
CA ILE A 42 0.14 -3.15 -15.70
C ILE A 42 0.33 -4.64 -15.90
N SER A 43 1.46 -5.19 -15.49
CA SER A 43 1.64 -6.64 -15.41
C SER A 43 0.99 -7.17 -14.12
N ARG A 44 0.32 -8.32 -14.19
CA ARG A 44 -0.45 -8.88 -13.09
C ARG A 44 0.04 -10.27 -12.75
N HIS A 45 0.20 -10.51 -11.45
CA HIS A 45 0.75 -11.74 -10.92
C HIS A 45 -0.09 -12.19 -9.73
N LYS A 46 -0.25 -13.51 -9.58
CA LYS A 46 -0.93 -14.10 -8.42
C LYS A 46 0.12 -14.77 -7.54
N VAL A 47 -0.02 -14.55 -6.24
CA VAL A 47 0.71 -15.30 -5.20
C VAL A 47 -0.29 -15.79 -4.15
N ASP A 48 0.08 -16.77 -3.38
CA ASP A 48 -0.78 -17.24 -2.29
C ASP A 48 -0.99 -16.15 -1.24
N GLY A 49 -2.18 -16.15 -0.64
CA GLY A 49 -2.53 -15.18 0.39
C GLY A 49 -1.61 -15.29 1.60
N GLY A 50 -0.96 -14.19 1.97
CA GLY A 50 0.03 -14.17 3.05
C GLY A 50 1.46 -14.50 2.65
N ASP A 51 1.71 -14.99 1.44
CA ASP A 51 3.07 -15.27 0.95
C ASP A 51 3.81 -13.99 0.57
N THR A 52 4.33 -13.32 1.59
CA THR A 52 5.10 -12.08 1.42
C THR A 52 6.44 -12.30 0.76
N ASP A 53 7.03 -13.46 0.91
CA ASP A 53 8.35 -13.73 0.36
C ASP A 53 8.24 -13.87 -1.16
N ALA A 54 7.26 -14.61 -1.68
CA ALA A 54 6.97 -14.67 -3.11
C ALA A 54 6.62 -13.27 -3.68
N ALA A 55 5.87 -12.47 -2.94
CA ALA A 55 5.55 -11.10 -3.35
C ALA A 55 6.81 -10.21 -3.44
N LEU A 56 7.70 -10.28 -2.44
CA LEU A 56 8.95 -9.54 -2.43
C LEU A 56 9.92 -10.00 -3.53
N GLU A 57 10.01 -11.30 -3.80
CA GLU A 57 10.81 -11.82 -4.92
C GLU A 57 10.33 -11.31 -6.27
N LEU A 58 9.01 -11.29 -6.48
CA LEU A 58 8.39 -10.74 -7.68
C LEU A 58 8.76 -9.25 -7.88
N ILE A 59 8.63 -8.45 -6.82
CA ILE A 59 8.99 -7.02 -6.83
C ILE A 59 10.49 -6.85 -7.09
N ALA A 60 11.33 -7.64 -6.43
CA ALA A 60 12.78 -7.59 -6.61
C ALA A 60 13.19 -7.95 -8.05
N ALA A 61 12.52 -8.92 -8.68
CA ALA A 61 12.77 -9.27 -10.08
C ALA A 61 12.41 -8.10 -11.02
N ALA A 62 11.28 -7.44 -10.80
CA ALA A 62 10.87 -6.27 -11.58
C ALA A 62 11.83 -5.08 -11.35
N ARG A 63 12.25 -4.84 -10.12
CA ARG A 63 13.24 -3.82 -9.77
C ARG A 63 14.56 -4.06 -10.51
N ARG A 64 15.11 -5.27 -10.46
CA ARG A 64 16.34 -5.64 -11.21
C ARG A 64 16.21 -5.41 -12.71
N ARG A 65 15.00 -5.62 -13.27
CA ARG A 65 14.76 -5.34 -14.71
C ARG A 65 14.84 -3.86 -15.01
N LEU A 66 14.34 -2.97 -14.13
CA LEU A 66 14.46 -1.53 -14.26
C LEU A 66 15.90 -1.03 -14.04
N GLU A 67 16.62 -1.58 -13.05
CA GLU A 67 18.01 -1.24 -12.77
C GLU A 67 18.94 -1.49 -13.98
N ARG A 68 18.61 -2.50 -14.82
CA ARG A 68 19.35 -2.74 -16.08
C ARG A 68 19.22 -1.61 -17.10
N LEU A 69 18.30 -0.68 -16.91
CA LEU A 69 18.21 0.54 -17.74
C LEU A 69 19.20 1.64 -17.29
N GLY A 70 20.04 1.36 -16.28
CA GLY A 70 21.08 2.27 -15.80
C GLY A 70 20.57 3.40 -14.89
N LYS A 71 19.38 3.26 -14.29
CA LYS A 71 18.79 4.26 -13.39
C LYS A 71 18.64 3.67 -11.99
N PRO A 72 18.79 4.49 -10.91
CA PRO A 72 18.33 4.11 -9.58
C PRO A 72 16.83 3.83 -9.60
N VAL A 73 16.39 2.84 -8.82
CA VAL A 73 14.98 2.43 -8.80
C VAL A 73 14.39 2.64 -7.41
N ARG A 74 13.35 3.47 -7.37
CA ARG A 74 12.47 3.65 -6.22
C ARG A 74 11.27 2.71 -6.38
N VAL A 75 10.87 2.03 -5.30
CA VAL A 75 9.68 1.17 -5.30
C VAL A 75 8.63 1.78 -4.39
N VAL A 76 7.44 2.02 -4.93
CA VAL A 76 6.30 2.56 -4.19
C VAL A 76 5.14 1.59 -4.32
N SER A 77 4.50 1.26 -3.21
CA SER A 77 3.40 0.30 -3.19
C SER A 77 2.14 0.85 -2.54
N VAL A 78 1.02 0.21 -2.85
CA VAL A 78 -0.30 0.56 -2.31
C VAL A 78 -1.15 -0.68 -2.12
N TYR A 79 -1.95 -0.68 -1.04
CA TYR A 79 -3.05 -1.59 -0.84
C TYR A 79 -4.17 -0.94 -0.02
N GLU A 80 -5.37 -1.51 -0.11
CA GLU A 80 -6.53 -1.07 0.66
C GLU A 80 -6.45 -1.60 2.10
N ALA A 81 -6.69 -0.73 3.09
CA ALA A 81 -6.78 -1.12 4.49
C ALA A 81 -7.91 -2.13 4.68
N GLY A 82 -7.58 -3.33 5.07
CA GLY A 82 -8.48 -4.45 5.23
C GLY A 82 -8.10 -5.35 6.40
N TYR A 83 -8.54 -6.60 6.34
CA TYR A 83 -8.32 -7.61 7.37
C TYR A 83 -6.85 -7.93 7.60
N ASP A 84 -6.02 -7.86 6.56
CA ASP A 84 -4.58 -8.18 6.63
C ASP A 84 -3.75 -7.13 7.38
N GLY A 85 -4.36 -6.01 7.76
CA GLY A 85 -3.83 -5.08 8.72
C GLY A 85 -2.51 -4.42 8.36
N ILE A 86 -1.84 -3.93 9.40
CA ILE A 86 -0.64 -3.09 9.32
C ILE A 86 0.65 -3.92 9.15
N TRP A 87 0.60 -5.23 9.40
CA TRP A 87 1.79 -6.07 9.35
C TRP A 87 2.45 -6.10 7.97
N LEU A 88 1.65 -6.13 6.90
CA LEU A 88 2.16 -6.09 5.53
C LEU A 88 2.89 -4.78 5.24
N HIS A 89 2.32 -3.64 5.70
CA HIS A 89 3.00 -2.34 5.59
C HIS A 89 4.39 -2.39 6.20
N ARG A 90 4.52 -2.93 7.42
CA ARG A 90 5.81 -3.05 8.10
C ARG A 90 6.78 -3.96 7.34
N ARG A 91 6.29 -5.08 6.81
CA ARG A 91 7.11 -6.01 6.03
C ARG A 91 7.65 -5.37 4.75
N LEU A 92 6.79 -4.65 4.01
CA LEU A 92 7.17 -3.92 2.80
C LEU A 92 8.17 -2.79 3.12
N THR A 93 7.90 -2.01 4.16
CA THR A 93 8.79 -0.91 4.58
C THR A 93 10.15 -1.43 5.02
N ALA A 94 10.21 -2.53 5.77
CA ALA A 94 11.45 -3.19 6.15
C ALA A 94 12.27 -3.69 4.94
N ALA A 95 11.60 -4.01 3.82
CA ALA A 95 12.22 -4.35 2.55
C ALA A 95 12.63 -3.12 1.70
N GLY A 96 12.51 -1.89 2.25
CA GLY A 96 12.87 -0.65 1.55
C GLY A 96 11.83 -0.20 0.52
N ILE A 97 10.59 -0.67 0.63
CA ILE A 97 9.47 -0.28 -0.24
C ILE A 97 8.66 0.82 0.44
N GLU A 98 8.47 1.95 -0.23
CA GLU A 98 7.59 3.02 0.25
C GLU A 98 6.13 2.60 0.09
N ASN A 99 5.48 2.22 1.19
CA ASN A 99 4.12 1.69 1.14
C ASN A 99 3.08 2.70 1.60
N ARG A 100 1.98 2.79 0.86
CA ARG A 100 0.77 3.55 1.18
C ARG A 100 -0.36 2.59 1.50
N VAL A 101 -1.00 2.77 2.65
CA VAL A 101 -2.24 2.06 3.01
C VAL A 101 -3.40 3.01 2.79
N ILE A 102 -4.36 2.64 1.97
CA ILE A 102 -5.51 3.49 1.63
C ILE A 102 -6.72 3.10 2.45
N ASP A 103 -7.43 4.09 2.99
CA ASP A 103 -8.72 3.89 3.65
C ASP A 103 -9.79 3.49 2.61
N ALA A 104 -10.32 2.27 2.74
CA ALA A 104 -11.37 1.71 1.89
C ALA A 104 -12.56 2.64 1.69
N ALA A 105 -12.98 3.34 2.76
CA ALA A 105 -14.11 4.25 2.73
C ALA A 105 -13.84 5.51 1.89
N SER A 106 -12.59 5.82 1.60
CA SER A 106 -12.18 6.99 0.80
C SER A 106 -12.01 6.69 -0.69
N ILE A 107 -12.07 5.41 -1.09
CA ILE A 107 -11.91 5.00 -2.49
C ILE A 107 -13.16 5.41 -3.29
N PRO A 108 -13.00 6.17 -4.38
CA PRO A 108 -14.12 6.55 -5.23
C PRO A 108 -14.80 5.32 -5.82
N VAL A 109 -16.04 5.05 -5.41
CA VAL A 109 -16.85 3.96 -5.97
C VAL A 109 -17.65 4.47 -7.15
N ASP A 110 -17.37 3.98 -8.35
CA ASP A 110 -18.26 4.21 -9.49
C ASP A 110 -19.58 3.46 -9.27
N ARG A 111 -20.64 4.24 -8.94
CA ARG A 111 -21.97 3.69 -8.67
C ARG A 111 -22.58 2.95 -9.88
N ARG A 112 -22.09 3.21 -11.09
CA ARG A 112 -22.56 2.57 -12.33
C ARG A 112 -21.92 1.19 -12.57
N SER A 113 -20.75 0.94 -12.00
CA SER A 113 -19.99 -0.30 -12.19
C SER A 113 -20.20 -1.35 -11.09
N ARG A 114 -21.15 -1.17 -10.18
CA ARG A 114 -21.45 -2.11 -9.08
C ARG A 114 -21.63 -3.58 -9.49
N ARG A 115 -21.98 -3.85 -10.77
CA ARG A 115 -22.16 -5.22 -11.30
C ARG A 115 -20.91 -5.82 -11.93
N ALA A 116 -19.84 -5.06 -12.09
CA ALA A 116 -18.62 -5.50 -12.78
C ALA A 116 -17.37 -5.37 -11.90
N LYS A 117 -17.54 -5.38 -10.55
CA LYS A 117 -16.38 -5.36 -9.64
C LYS A 117 -15.59 -6.65 -9.83
N THR A 118 -14.36 -6.53 -10.28
CA THR A 118 -13.40 -7.62 -10.40
C THR A 118 -12.09 -7.20 -9.77
N ASP A 119 -11.37 -8.11 -9.14
CA ASP A 119 -10.06 -7.88 -8.52
C ASP A 119 -9.10 -7.15 -9.47
N ARG A 120 -9.24 -7.39 -10.77
CA ARG A 120 -8.46 -6.71 -11.80
C ARG A 120 -8.73 -5.21 -11.87
N LEU A 121 -10.01 -4.80 -11.81
CA LEU A 121 -10.41 -3.38 -11.87
C LEU A 121 -10.03 -2.66 -10.57
N ASP A 122 -10.14 -3.34 -9.44
CA ASP A 122 -9.76 -2.81 -8.15
C ASP A 122 -8.25 -2.58 -8.09
N LEU A 123 -7.44 -3.52 -8.59
CA LEU A 123 -5.99 -3.37 -8.70
C LEU A 123 -5.57 -2.21 -9.63
N GLU A 124 -6.23 -2.06 -10.79
CA GLU A 124 -5.97 -0.94 -11.70
C GLU A 124 -6.31 0.41 -11.04
N LEU A 125 -7.41 0.46 -10.30
CA LEU A 125 -7.80 1.65 -9.55
C LEU A 125 -6.77 2.00 -8.49
N LEU A 126 -6.29 1.04 -7.70
CA LEU A 126 -5.25 1.24 -6.70
C LEU A 126 -3.97 1.83 -7.31
N ILE A 127 -3.50 1.29 -8.44
CA ILE A 127 -2.31 1.82 -9.12
C ILE A 127 -2.56 3.24 -9.65
N ARG A 128 -3.73 3.55 -10.21
CA ARG A 128 -4.09 4.91 -10.65
C ARG A 128 -4.10 5.90 -9.48
N MET A 129 -4.64 5.49 -8.33
CA MET A 129 -4.64 6.31 -7.12
C MET A 129 -3.22 6.55 -6.62
N LEU A 130 -2.35 5.51 -6.63
CA LEU A 130 -0.95 5.66 -6.27
C LEU A 130 -0.23 6.65 -7.19
N LEU A 131 -0.44 6.55 -8.50
CA LEU A 131 0.12 7.49 -9.48
C LEU A 131 -0.36 8.93 -9.24
N ALA A 132 -1.62 9.12 -8.88
CA ALA A 132 -2.18 10.44 -8.57
C ALA A 132 -1.58 11.01 -7.27
N LEU A 133 -1.45 10.19 -6.22
CA LEU A 133 -0.78 10.57 -4.97
C LEU A 133 0.67 11.01 -5.21
N GLU A 134 1.42 10.29 -6.04
CA GLU A 134 2.81 10.63 -6.36
C GLU A 134 2.93 11.92 -7.20
N ARG A 135 1.87 12.31 -7.91
CA ARG A 135 1.75 13.64 -8.55
C ARG A 135 1.31 14.76 -7.60
N GLY A 136 1.07 14.44 -6.31
CA GLY A 136 0.62 15.42 -5.31
C GLY A 136 -0.89 15.61 -5.22
N GLU A 137 -1.70 14.76 -5.84
CA GLU A 137 -3.17 14.80 -5.79
C GLU A 137 -3.70 14.21 -4.48
N THR A 138 -3.46 14.85 -3.35
CA THR A 138 -3.74 14.31 -2.00
C THR A 138 -5.23 14.16 -1.67
N ARG A 139 -6.13 14.72 -2.48
CA ARG A 139 -7.57 14.63 -2.28
C ARG A 139 -8.22 13.42 -2.93
N ILE A 140 -7.47 12.61 -3.68
CA ILE A 140 -8.02 11.46 -4.41
C ILE A 140 -8.47 10.33 -3.49
N CYS A 141 -7.76 10.14 -2.38
CA CYS A 141 -8.07 9.17 -1.33
C CYS A 141 -7.39 9.55 -0.02
N ARG A 142 -7.80 8.90 1.06
CA ARG A 142 -7.17 9.05 2.36
C ARG A 142 -6.12 7.96 2.56
N VAL A 143 -4.88 8.40 2.81
CA VAL A 143 -3.80 7.49 3.24
C VAL A 143 -3.89 7.32 4.74
N VAL A 144 -3.94 6.06 5.20
CA VAL A 144 -3.96 5.71 6.62
C VAL A 144 -2.60 6.00 7.23
N GLN A 145 -2.59 6.75 8.33
CA GLN A 145 -1.39 6.86 9.15
C GLN A 145 -1.21 5.58 9.96
N VAL A 146 -0.18 4.83 9.61
CA VAL A 146 0.17 3.60 10.32
C VAL A 146 0.77 3.97 11.67
N PRO A 147 0.18 3.57 12.82
CA PRO A 147 0.74 3.85 14.12
C PRO A 147 2.05 3.08 14.32
N ASP A 148 2.92 3.59 15.17
CA ASP A 148 4.05 2.81 15.64
C ASP A 148 3.57 1.59 16.48
N PRO A 149 4.41 0.57 16.71
CA PRO A 149 4.02 -0.63 17.44
C PRO A 149 3.48 -0.35 18.86
N ALA A 150 4.06 0.61 19.58
CA ALA A 150 3.64 0.95 20.93
C ALA A 150 2.25 1.62 20.93
N ALA A 151 1.99 2.52 19.99
CA ALA A 151 0.68 3.15 19.82
C ALA A 151 -0.39 2.15 19.34
N GLU A 152 -0.01 1.13 18.57
CA GLU A 152 -0.92 0.05 18.17
C GLU A 152 -1.30 -0.84 19.35
N ASP A 153 -0.35 -1.24 20.17
CA ASP A 153 -0.58 -2.04 21.38
C ASP A 153 -1.50 -1.29 22.36
N ALA A 154 -1.27 0.00 22.57
CA ALA A 154 -2.14 0.82 23.41
C ALA A 154 -3.58 0.89 22.86
N LYS A 155 -3.77 1.02 21.55
CA LYS A 155 -5.10 0.98 20.91
C LYS A 155 -5.74 -0.39 20.99
N ARG A 156 -4.97 -1.48 20.95
CA ARG A 156 -5.48 -2.85 21.11
C ARG A 156 -6.01 -3.06 22.53
N GLN A 157 -5.22 -2.70 23.54
CA GLN A 157 -5.63 -2.77 24.94
C GLN A 157 -6.90 -1.96 25.22
N HIS A 158 -7.02 -0.77 24.62
CA HIS A 158 -8.23 0.04 24.77
C HIS A 158 -9.46 -0.62 24.13
N ARG A 159 -9.32 -1.22 22.95
CA ARG A 159 -10.42 -1.97 22.30
C ARG A 159 -10.84 -3.20 23.12
N GLU A 160 -9.88 -3.99 23.60
CA GLU A 160 -10.15 -5.15 24.45
C GLU A 160 -10.88 -4.75 25.73
N ARG A 161 -10.41 -3.68 26.39
CA ARG A 161 -11.09 -3.14 27.57
C ARG A 161 -12.53 -2.72 27.26
N THR A 162 -12.78 -2.07 26.13
CA THR A 162 -14.13 -1.65 25.73
C THR A 162 -15.05 -2.84 25.51
N VAL A 163 -14.57 -3.91 24.86
CA VAL A 163 -15.32 -5.16 24.68
C VAL A 163 -15.66 -5.80 26.03
N LEU A 164 -14.67 -5.95 26.92
CA LEU A 164 -14.86 -6.53 28.24
C LEU A 164 -15.85 -5.74 29.12
N VAL A 165 -15.81 -4.41 29.01
CA VAL A 165 -16.80 -3.55 29.74
C VAL A 165 -18.20 -3.74 29.16
N ALA A 166 -18.35 -3.83 27.84
CA ALA A 166 -19.65 -4.09 27.20
C ALA A 166 -20.19 -5.47 27.57
N GLU A 167 -19.38 -6.52 27.58
CA GLU A 167 -19.73 -7.86 28.00
C GLU A 167 -20.16 -7.90 29.49
N ARG A 168 -19.38 -7.26 30.35
CA ARG A 168 -19.73 -7.14 31.78
C ARG A 168 -21.10 -6.49 31.97
N THR A 169 -21.37 -5.40 31.23
CA THR A 169 -22.66 -4.70 31.33
C THR A 169 -23.80 -5.58 30.82
N ALA A 170 -23.59 -6.28 29.68
CA ALA A 170 -24.59 -7.22 29.15
C ALA A 170 -24.88 -8.38 30.13
N HIS A 171 -23.86 -8.92 30.82
CA HIS A 171 -24.04 -9.93 31.83
C HIS A 171 -24.77 -9.37 33.06
N GLY A 172 -24.42 -8.18 33.54
CA GLY A 172 -25.10 -7.50 34.63
C GLY A 172 -26.61 -7.33 34.36
N ASN A 173 -26.95 -6.83 33.17
CA ASN A 173 -28.34 -6.64 32.77
C ASN A 173 -29.12 -7.95 32.67
N ARG A 174 -28.51 -9.07 32.26
CA ARG A 174 -29.16 -10.39 32.27
C ARG A 174 -29.44 -10.90 33.68
N ILE A 175 -28.59 -10.60 34.66
CA ILE A 175 -28.78 -11.03 36.07
C ILE A 175 -29.84 -10.18 36.75
N THR A 176 -29.92 -8.89 36.46
CA THR A 176 -30.87 -7.96 37.07
C THR A 176 -32.26 -7.94 36.43
N GLY A 177 -32.45 -8.70 35.34
CA GLY A 177 -33.79 -8.85 34.71
C GLY A 177 -34.29 -7.59 33.98
N SER A 178 -33.37 -6.71 33.57
CA SER A 178 -33.68 -5.47 32.85
C SER A 178 -33.44 -5.64 31.35
#